data_6448335ee74d2a41ec132b30d9f7798a
#
_entry.id   6448335ee74d2a41ec132b30d9f7798a
#
_cell.length_a   1.000
_cell.length_b   1.000
_cell.length_c   1.000
_cell.angle_alpha   90.00
_cell.angle_beta   90.00
_cell.angle_gamma   90.00
#
_symmetry.space_group_name_H-M   'P 1'
#
loop_
_entity.id
_entity.type
_entity.pdbx_description
1 polymer ?
#
loop_
_entity_poly.entity_id
_entity_poly.type
_entity_poly.pdbx_seq_one_letter_code
_entity_poly.pdbx_strand_id
1 'polypeptide(L)'
;FIEMLPDSNVLRKIHADKVEDLDVAAMLDKINERITYLYDREHTIGHAFFTGLQGEHATLENLKHIFEKSIIPLLQEYFYEDYQKIQLVLGDNAKSSDELKFILDEKIVARNVFKGSIEAVIDLPEKRYTINKAALEDIRSYKEIL
;
A
#
# COMPACT_ATOMS: atom_id res chain seq x y z
N PHE A 1 -6.93 -27.64 -9.17
CA PHE A 1 -6.56 -26.27 -8.78
C PHE A 1 -5.77 -26.28 -7.48
N ILE A 2 -4.59 -25.74 -7.53
CA ILE A 2 -3.74 -25.60 -6.36
C ILE A 2 -3.62 -24.13 -6.02
N GLU A 3 -4.11 -23.79 -4.83
CA GLU A 3 -3.99 -22.42 -4.32
C GLU A 3 -2.54 -22.16 -3.93
N MET A 4 -1.94 -21.10 -4.52
CA MET A 4 -0.60 -20.68 -4.14
C MET A 4 -0.71 -19.61 -3.06
N LEU A 5 -0.43 -20.02 -1.82
CA LEU A 5 -0.39 -19.08 -0.70
C LEU A 5 0.90 -18.28 -0.72
N PRO A 6 0.87 -17.01 -0.30
CA PRO A 6 2.08 -16.23 -0.15
C PRO A 6 3.04 -16.92 0.83
N ASP A 7 4.32 -16.94 0.49
CA ASP A 7 5.34 -17.51 1.35
C ASP A 7 6.56 -16.58 1.36
N SER A 8 6.63 -15.74 2.38
CA SER A 8 7.73 -14.79 2.55
C SER A 8 9.07 -15.46 2.76
N ASN A 9 9.08 -16.74 3.22
CA ASN A 9 10.33 -17.48 3.37
C ASN A 9 11.03 -17.75 2.03
N VAL A 10 10.28 -17.78 0.94
CA VAL A 10 10.88 -17.88 -0.39
C VAL A 10 11.80 -16.68 -0.62
N LEU A 11 11.40 -15.49 -0.23
CA LEU A 11 12.21 -14.28 -0.37
C LEU A 11 13.51 -14.39 0.43
N ARG A 12 13.46 -14.97 1.63
CA ARG A 12 14.65 -15.18 2.45
C ARG A 12 15.62 -16.19 1.80
N LYS A 13 15.08 -17.25 1.23
CA LYS A 13 15.87 -18.29 0.57
C LYS A 13 16.62 -17.79 -0.65
N ILE A 14 16.01 -16.89 -1.40
CA ILE A 14 16.63 -16.34 -2.62
C ILE A 14 17.36 -15.02 -2.39
N HIS A 15 17.45 -14.58 -1.14
CA HIS A 15 18.07 -13.30 -0.74
C HIS A 15 17.42 -12.08 -1.38
N ALA A 16 16.08 -12.13 -1.50
CA ALA A 16 15.25 -11.01 -1.96
C ALA A 16 14.44 -10.40 -0.83
N ASP A 17 14.92 -10.53 0.41
CA ASP A 17 14.18 -10.18 1.62
C ASP A 17 14.60 -8.83 2.23
N LYS A 18 15.53 -8.12 1.61
CA LYS A 18 16.01 -6.85 2.17
C LYS A 18 16.25 -5.80 1.11
N VAL A 19 15.82 -4.58 1.41
CA VAL A 19 16.19 -3.36 0.68
C VAL A 19 16.72 -2.39 1.72
N GLU A 20 18.00 -2.02 1.63
CA GLU A 20 18.69 -1.28 2.70
C GLU A 20 18.54 -2.06 4.01
N ASP A 21 17.97 -1.47 5.05
CA ASP A 21 17.71 -2.15 6.32
C ASP A 21 16.24 -2.55 6.50
N LEU A 22 15.43 -2.42 5.43
CA LEU A 22 14.04 -2.87 5.44
C LEU A 22 13.96 -4.38 5.26
N ASP A 23 13.23 -5.05 6.17
CA ASP A 23 12.90 -6.47 6.02
C ASP A 23 11.66 -6.60 5.13
N VAL A 24 11.89 -6.87 3.85
CA VAL A 24 10.82 -6.98 2.83
C VAL A 24 9.90 -8.16 3.14
N ALA A 25 10.45 -9.28 3.60
CA ALA A 25 9.64 -10.46 3.93
C ALA A 25 8.67 -10.17 5.07
N ALA A 26 9.15 -9.51 6.13
CA ALA A 26 8.29 -9.12 7.26
C ALA A 26 7.23 -8.09 6.82
N MET A 27 7.60 -7.16 5.95
CA MET A 27 6.67 -6.19 5.39
C MET A 27 5.54 -6.89 4.61
N LEU A 28 5.89 -7.84 3.76
CA LEU A 28 4.91 -8.61 2.99
C LEU A 28 3.97 -9.38 3.92
N ASP A 29 4.50 -10.02 4.95
CA ASP A 29 3.69 -10.73 5.93
C ASP A 29 2.70 -9.81 6.62
N LYS A 30 3.13 -8.62 6.99
CA LYS A 30 2.27 -7.64 7.67
C LYS A 30 1.18 -7.13 6.74
N ILE A 31 1.51 -6.84 5.50
CA ILE A 31 0.54 -6.41 4.49
C ILE A 31 -0.54 -7.50 4.32
N ASN A 32 -0.11 -8.75 4.17
CA ASN A 32 -1.03 -9.86 3.96
C ASN A 32 -1.88 -10.18 5.19
N GLU A 33 -1.32 -10.03 6.39
CA GLU A 33 -2.09 -10.16 7.64
C GLU A 33 -3.25 -9.16 7.66
N ARG A 34 -2.99 -7.93 7.28
CA ARG A 34 -4.00 -6.86 7.25
C ARG A 34 -5.04 -7.09 6.15
N ILE A 35 -4.61 -7.54 4.96
CA ILE A 35 -5.53 -7.87 3.87
C ILE A 35 -6.46 -9.01 4.29
N THR A 36 -5.90 -10.05 4.89
CA THR A 36 -6.68 -11.20 5.36
C THR A 36 -7.74 -10.78 6.37
N TYR A 37 -7.40 -9.87 7.27
CA TYR A 37 -8.34 -9.34 8.25
C TYR A 37 -9.47 -8.55 7.61
N LEU A 38 -9.14 -7.68 6.64
CA LEU A 38 -10.09 -6.76 6.02
C LEU A 38 -10.92 -7.40 4.90
N TYR A 39 -10.40 -8.43 4.27
CA TYR A 39 -11.04 -9.03 3.10
C TYR A 39 -11.03 -10.55 3.24
N ASP A 40 -10.00 -11.21 2.72
CA ASP A 40 -9.82 -12.66 2.82
C ASP A 40 -8.37 -13.02 2.45
N ARG A 41 -8.01 -14.30 2.66
CA ARG A 41 -6.67 -14.77 2.35
C ARG A 41 -6.43 -15.03 0.86
N GLU A 42 -7.50 -15.07 0.06
CA GLU A 42 -7.39 -15.29 -1.38
C GLU A 42 -6.93 -14.05 -2.13
N HIS A 43 -7.08 -12.88 -1.50
CA HIS A 43 -6.69 -11.61 -2.07
C HIS A 43 -5.34 -11.09 -1.53
N THR A 44 -4.54 -11.99 -0.95
CA THR A 44 -3.21 -11.61 -0.46
C THR A 44 -2.25 -11.34 -1.61
N ILE A 45 -1.18 -10.63 -1.29
CA ILE A 45 -0.13 -10.30 -2.26
C ILE A 45 0.91 -11.40 -2.27
N GLY A 46 1.20 -11.97 -3.44
CA GLY A 46 2.19 -13.02 -3.59
C GLY A 46 3.62 -12.52 -3.46
N HIS A 47 4.50 -13.41 -2.98
CA HIS A 47 5.92 -13.11 -2.87
C HIS A 47 6.59 -12.88 -4.23
N ALA A 48 5.99 -13.37 -5.32
CA ALA A 48 6.57 -13.26 -6.66
C ALA A 48 6.79 -11.80 -7.10
N PHE A 49 6.01 -10.86 -6.58
CA PHE A 49 6.21 -9.44 -6.90
C PHE A 49 7.57 -8.93 -6.44
N PHE A 50 8.17 -9.56 -5.45
CA PHE A 50 9.39 -9.08 -4.81
C PHE A 50 10.63 -9.91 -5.14
N THR A 51 10.49 -10.98 -5.94
CA THR A 51 11.61 -11.88 -6.23
C THR A 51 12.75 -11.22 -6.99
N GLY A 52 12.49 -10.11 -7.67
CA GLY A 52 13.53 -9.37 -8.39
C GLY A 52 14.44 -8.54 -7.49
N LEU A 53 14.16 -8.41 -6.19
CA LEU A 53 14.93 -7.59 -5.26
C LEU A 53 16.16 -8.37 -4.75
N GLN A 54 17.00 -8.82 -5.67
CA GLN A 54 18.20 -9.63 -5.36
C GLN A 54 19.46 -8.87 -5.73
N GLY A 55 20.51 -9.01 -4.90
CA GLY A 55 21.81 -8.45 -5.17
C GLY A 55 21.77 -6.95 -5.45
N GLU A 56 22.34 -6.55 -6.57
CA GLU A 56 22.37 -5.13 -6.98
C GLU A 56 21.00 -4.54 -7.32
N HIS A 57 19.99 -5.41 -7.50
CA HIS A 57 18.61 -4.97 -7.79
C HIS A 57 17.77 -4.74 -6.52
N ALA A 58 18.33 -5.02 -5.34
CA ALA A 58 17.67 -4.78 -4.06
C ALA A 58 17.77 -3.29 -3.69
N THR A 59 17.11 -2.44 -4.46
CA THR A 59 17.20 -0.99 -4.33
C THR A 59 15.84 -0.37 -4.03
N LEU A 60 15.87 0.80 -3.40
CA LEU A 60 14.66 1.57 -3.14
C LEU A 60 13.94 1.92 -4.44
N GLU A 61 14.68 2.23 -5.50
CA GLU A 61 14.07 2.53 -6.80
C GLU A 61 13.24 1.36 -7.33
N ASN A 62 13.76 0.13 -7.24
CA ASN A 62 13.04 -1.05 -7.67
C ASN A 62 11.85 -1.35 -6.76
N LEU A 63 11.99 -1.14 -5.45
CA LEU A 63 10.89 -1.28 -4.50
C LEU A 63 9.78 -0.28 -4.82
N LYS A 64 10.14 0.97 -5.09
CA LYS A 64 9.20 2.01 -5.52
C LYS A 64 8.43 1.57 -6.76
N HIS A 65 9.13 1.04 -7.75
CA HIS A 65 8.52 0.58 -8.99
C HIS A 65 7.50 -0.52 -8.73
N ILE A 66 7.84 -1.50 -7.87
CA ILE A 66 6.92 -2.58 -7.49
C ILE A 66 5.66 -2.01 -6.85
N PHE A 67 5.80 -1.11 -5.89
CA PHE A 67 4.65 -0.52 -5.21
C PHE A 67 3.81 0.33 -6.14
N GLU A 68 4.44 1.18 -6.92
CA GLU A 68 3.72 2.11 -7.80
C GLU A 68 2.97 1.36 -8.92
N LYS A 69 3.60 0.35 -9.51
CA LYS A 69 3.06 -0.34 -10.70
C LYS A 69 2.26 -1.60 -10.39
N SER A 70 2.44 -2.19 -9.21
CA SER A 70 1.81 -3.47 -8.88
C SER A 70 1.04 -3.45 -7.58
N ILE A 71 1.67 -3.09 -6.47
CA ILE A 71 1.06 -3.26 -5.14
C ILE A 71 -0.10 -2.29 -4.92
N ILE A 72 0.12 -1.00 -5.14
CA ILE A 72 -0.94 0.00 -4.94
C ILE A 72 -2.10 -0.21 -5.90
N PRO A 73 -1.87 -0.42 -7.23
CA PRO A 73 -2.97 -0.75 -8.12
C PRO A 73 -3.76 -1.99 -7.73
N LEU A 74 -3.06 -3.02 -7.22
CA LEU A 74 -3.72 -4.24 -6.78
C LEU A 74 -4.60 -3.99 -5.56
N LEU A 75 -4.13 -3.19 -4.60
CA LEU A 75 -4.92 -2.81 -3.43
C LEU A 75 -6.13 -1.96 -3.83
N GLN A 76 -5.98 -1.07 -4.80
CA GLN A 76 -7.10 -0.29 -5.34
C GLN A 76 -8.18 -1.20 -5.91
N GLU A 77 -7.78 -2.25 -6.61
CA GLU A 77 -8.70 -3.24 -7.16
C GLU A 77 -9.36 -4.09 -6.05
N TYR A 78 -8.57 -4.61 -5.12
CA TYR A 78 -9.07 -5.47 -4.05
C TYR A 78 -10.11 -4.78 -3.17
N PHE A 79 -9.91 -3.51 -2.86
CA PHE A 79 -10.77 -2.77 -1.96
C PHE A 79 -11.72 -1.82 -2.68
N TYR A 80 -11.87 -1.96 -4.01
CA TYR A 80 -12.78 -1.14 -4.81
C TYR A 80 -12.58 0.35 -4.54
N GLU A 81 -11.32 0.78 -4.47
CA GLU A 81 -10.92 2.16 -4.19
C GLU A 81 -11.40 2.70 -2.82
N ASP A 82 -11.64 1.80 -1.86
CA ASP A 82 -11.82 2.20 -0.46
C ASP A 82 -10.45 2.56 0.12
N TYR A 83 -10.08 3.82 -0.02
CA TYR A 83 -8.74 4.27 0.35
C TYR A 83 -8.49 4.23 1.85
N GLN A 84 -9.51 4.27 2.70
CA GLN A 84 -9.33 4.11 4.13
C GLN A 84 -8.78 2.71 4.46
N LYS A 85 -9.29 1.69 3.79
CA LYS A 85 -8.78 0.33 3.96
C LYS A 85 -7.36 0.19 3.41
N ILE A 86 -7.08 0.81 2.27
CA ILE A 86 -5.73 0.79 1.70
C ILE A 86 -4.74 1.46 2.65
N GLN A 87 -5.12 2.58 3.25
CA GLN A 87 -4.29 3.24 4.27
C GLN A 87 -4.00 2.32 5.45
N LEU A 88 -5.00 1.57 5.93
CA LEU A 88 -4.81 0.62 7.02
C LEU A 88 -3.83 -0.48 6.64
N VAL A 89 -3.94 -1.03 5.43
CA VAL A 89 -3.03 -2.07 4.94
C VAL A 89 -1.58 -1.57 4.91
N LEU A 90 -1.38 -0.35 4.45
CA LEU A 90 -0.05 0.25 4.31
C LEU A 90 0.45 0.93 5.59
N GLY A 91 -0.35 0.89 6.66
CA GLY A 91 0.04 1.49 7.93
C GLY A 91 0.00 3.01 7.97
N ASP A 92 -0.64 3.64 6.98
CA ASP A 92 -0.68 5.10 6.87
C ASP A 92 -1.37 5.76 8.06
N ASN A 93 -2.31 5.05 8.70
CA ASN A 93 -3.01 5.55 9.88
C ASN A 93 -2.09 5.75 11.09
N ALA A 94 -0.92 5.14 11.09
CA ALA A 94 0.02 5.18 12.21
C ALA A 94 1.41 5.69 11.81
N LYS A 95 1.54 6.29 10.64
CA LYS A 95 2.82 6.86 10.21
C LYS A 95 3.21 8.05 11.10
N SER A 96 4.50 8.19 11.33
CA SER A 96 5.05 9.26 12.18
C SER A 96 4.90 10.65 11.55
N SER A 97 4.72 10.72 10.24
CA SER A 97 4.56 11.97 9.49
C SER A 97 3.70 11.73 8.27
N ASP A 98 2.94 12.75 7.87
CA ASP A 98 2.14 12.69 6.64
C ASP A 98 3.01 12.51 5.39
N GLU A 99 4.27 12.95 5.45
CA GLU A 99 5.22 12.76 4.36
C GLU A 99 5.47 11.29 4.03
N LEU A 100 5.27 10.40 5.00
CA LEU A 100 5.53 8.97 4.88
C LEU A 100 4.29 8.16 4.52
N LYS A 101 3.13 8.79 4.44
CA LYS A 101 1.89 8.12 4.04
C LYS A 101 1.88 7.90 2.52
N PHE A 102 1.61 6.69 2.10
CA PHE A 102 1.49 6.37 0.68
C PHE A 102 0.22 6.97 0.07
N ILE A 103 -0.85 7.04 0.84
CA ILE A 103 -2.12 7.63 0.43
C ILE A 103 -2.38 8.82 1.34
N LEU A 104 -2.39 10.00 0.75
CA LEU A 104 -2.76 11.23 1.45
C LEU A 104 -4.25 11.45 1.32
N ASP A 105 -4.86 11.92 2.39
CA ASP A 105 -6.26 12.32 2.38
C ASP A 105 -6.36 13.82 2.67
N GLU A 106 -7.25 14.46 1.94
CA GLU A 106 -7.53 15.88 2.09
C GLU A 106 -9.02 16.06 2.27
N LYS A 107 -9.40 16.83 3.30
CA LYS A 107 -10.79 17.15 3.53
C LYS A 107 -11.26 18.13 2.48
N ILE A 108 -12.37 17.81 1.83
CA ILE A 108 -13.01 18.70 0.86
C ILE A 108 -14.37 19.12 1.37
N VAL A 109 -14.72 20.37 1.11
CA VAL A 109 -16.02 20.93 1.46
C VAL A 109 -16.79 21.13 0.16
N ALA A 110 -17.83 20.34 -0.06
CA ALA A 110 -18.61 20.37 -1.29
C ALA A 110 -19.17 21.78 -1.58
N ARG A 111 -19.53 22.52 -0.54
CA ARG A 111 -20.02 23.89 -0.66
C ARG A 111 -19.03 24.84 -1.33
N ASN A 112 -17.73 24.56 -1.19
CA ASN A 112 -16.69 25.37 -1.82
C ASN A 112 -16.46 25.01 -3.28
N VAL A 113 -16.96 23.84 -3.70
CA VAL A 113 -16.75 23.32 -5.06
C VAL A 113 -17.97 23.54 -5.94
N PHE A 114 -19.17 23.28 -5.39
CA PHE A 114 -20.40 23.28 -6.15
C PHE A 114 -21.19 24.56 -5.89
N LYS A 115 -21.86 25.02 -6.94
CA LYS A 115 -22.68 26.21 -6.91
C LYS A 115 -24.11 25.86 -6.54
N GLY A 116 -24.74 26.69 -5.71
CA GLY A 116 -26.14 26.51 -5.32
C GLY A 116 -26.31 25.57 -4.16
N SER A 117 -27.57 25.11 -3.98
CA SER A 117 -27.94 24.21 -2.88
C SER A 117 -27.51 22.78 -3.20
N ILE A 118 -26.81 22.13 -2.27
CA ILE A 118 -26.34 20.76 -2.40
C ILE A 118 -26.91 19.83 -1.31
N GLU A 119 -27.74 20.32 -0.43
CA GLU A 119 -28.25 19.56 0.72
C GLU A 119 -29.08 18.35 0.31
N ALA A 120 -29.72 18.41 -0.86
CA ALA A 120 -30.52 17.31 -1.37
C ALA A 120 -29.67 16.22 -2.05
N VAL A 121 -28.40 16.48 -2.29
CA VAL A 121 -27.48 15.52 -2.92
C VAL A 121 -26.85 14.64 -1.83
N ILE A 122 -27.08 13.33 -1.96
CA ILE A 122 -26.57 12.35 -1.01
C ILE A 122 -25.21 11.82 -1.51
N ASP A 123 -24.36 11.42 -0.57
CA ASP A 123 -23.07 10.75 -0.84
C ASP A 123 -22.05 11.61 -1.59
N LEU A 124 -22.03 12.91 -1.30
CA LEU A 124 -20.93 13.74 -1.80
C LEU A 124 -19.64 13.38 -1.06
N PRO A 125 -18.54 13.24 -1.78
CA PRO A 125 -17.26 12.92 -1.14
C PRO A 125 -16.83 14.02 -0.16
N GLU A 126 -16.41 13.60 1.02
CA GLU A 126 -15.90 14.52 2.04
C GLU A 126 -14.38 14.58 2.06
N LYS A 127 -13.72 13.64 1.39
CA LYS A 127 -12.27 13.56 1.31
C LYS A 127 -11.82 13.27 -0.10
N ARG A 128 -10.68 13.81 -0.43
CA ARG A 128 -9.96 13.49 -1.65
C ARG A 128 -8.72 12.70 -1.28
N TYR A 129 -8.45 11.62 -2.02
CA TYR A 129 -7.28 10.78 -1.80
C TYR A 129 -6.33 10.91 -2.97
N THR A 130 -5.04 11.01 -2.66
CA THR A 130 -3.98 11.07 -3.68
C THR A 130 -2.83 10.16 -3.28
N ILE A 131 -2.15 9.60 -4.28
CA ILE A 131 -0.95 8.80 -4.05
C ILE A 131 0.22 9.76 -3.84
N ASN A 132 0.92 9.59 -2.73
CA ASN A 132 2.06 10.43 -2.36
C ASN A 132 3.35 9.84 -2.94
N LYS A 133 3.77 10.36 -4.08
CA LYS A 133 4.96 9.87 -4.75
C LYS A 133 6.24 10.08 -3.93
N ALA A 134 6.29 11.11 -3.12
CA ALA A 134 7.45 11.37 -2.26
C ALA A 134 7.63 10.26 -1.22
N ALA A 135 6.53 9.72 -0.69
CA ALA A 135 6.59 8.59 0.25
C ALA A 135 7.17 7.34 -0.41
N LEU A 136 6.87 7.12 -1.68
CA LEU A 136 7.41 5.97 -2.42
C LEU A 136 8.93 6.04 -2.57
N GLU A 137 9.52 7.22 -2.45
CA GLU A 137 10.95 7.44 -2.57
C GLU A 137 11.68 7.51 -1.23
N ASP A 138 10.99 7.25 -0.13
CA ASP A 138 11.55 7.31 1.22
C ASP A 138 11.43 5.92 1.87
N ILE A 139 12.58 5.32 2.20
CA ILE A 139 12.61 3.98 2.81
C ILE A 139 11.84 3.93 4.13
N ARG A 140 11.76 5.04 4.87
CA ARG A 140 11.02 5.09 6.13
C ARG A 140 9.54 4.80 5.94
N SER A 141 8.97 5.20 4.79
CA SER A 141 7.56 4.91 4.46
C SER A 141 7.28 3.41 4.50
N TYR A 142 8.20 2.63 3.95
CA TYR A 142 8.08 1.16 3.91
C TYR A 142 8.36 0.54 5.27
N LYS A 143 9.34 1.05 6.00
CA LYS A 143 9.65 0.56 7.35
C LYS A 143 8.47 0.77 8.29
N GLU A 144 7.76 1.86 8.15
CA GLU A 144 6.61 2.17 9.01
C GLU A 144 5.33 1.44 8.62
N ILE A 145 5.37 0.58 7.61
CA ILE A 145 4.32 -0.41 7.37
C ILE A 145 4.30 -1.43 8.53
N LEU A 146 5.48 -1.75 9.05
CA LEU A 146 5.65 -2.71 10.16
C LEU A 146 5.13 -2.18 11.53
#